data_288e714d013fcb2c85abd931e50deaa7
#
_entry.id   288e714d013fcb2c85abd931e50deaa7
#
_cell.length_a   1.000
_cell.length_b   1.000
_cell.length_c   1.000
_cell.angle_alpha   90.00
_cell.angle_beta   90.00
_cell.angle_gamma   90.00
#
_symmetry.space_group_name_H-M   'P 1'
#
loop_
_entity.id
_entity.type
_entity.pdbx_description
1 polymer ?
#
loop_
_entity_poly.entity_id
_entity_poly.type
_entity_poly.pdbx_seq_one_letter_code
_entity_poly.pdbx_strand_id
1 'polypeptide(L)'
;SKYGKPSKVEIQLGKTDEAHLVRTLEYYDIERKRYPQYEHCAVIVAEDITTRFLNVISMFNGTIPLIALQMKAYEVGDNIAIVFTKILDEVNLGLIDEDEEVQELVDRDYWLKRSSSDVMKLTEECLTIVKSVVPDAGFKYNKAYIGLTTNGYTNNFIMVGPRKKYFVFSIRISSNEEVKKLIEESGLDVREHNRWGRYDISIQKSDLKDNKELIETLIKMAWEENK
;
A
#
# COMPACT_ATOMS: atom_id res chain seq x y z
N SER A 1 -9.11 32.24 -4.85
CA SER A 1 -8.92 31.22 -3.83
C SER A 1 -7.74 31.60 -2.93
N LYS A 2 -7.83 31.39 -1.63
CA LYS A 2 -6.80 31.71 -0.64
C LYS A 2 -5.50 30.87 -0.82
N TYR A 3 -5.53 29.92 -1.76
CA TYR A 3 -4.46 28.92 -1.98
C TYR A 3 -3.91 28.82 -3.41
N GLY A 4 -4.34 29.72 -4.33
CA GLY A 4 -3.67 29.86 -5.65
C GLY A 4 -3.70 28.65 -6.60
N LYS A 5 -4.36 27.54 -6.23
CA LYS A 5 -4.47 26.36 -7.11
C LYS A 5 -5.60 26.57 -8.14
N PRO A 6 -5.34 26.55 -9.45
CA PRO A 6 -6.40 26.48 -10.44
C PRO A 6 -7.14 25.16 -10.30
N SER A 7 -8.44 25.22 -10.06
CA SER A 7 -9.28 24.03 -9.93
C SER A 7 -10.24 23.97 -11.11
N LYS A 8 -10.35 22.80 -11.73
CA LYS A 8 -11.37 22.54 -12.74
C LYS A 8 -12.59 21.95 -12.08
N VAL A 9 -13.71 22.63 -12.21
CA VAL A 9 -14.99 22.22 -11.62
C VAL A 9 -15.92 21.75 -12.72
N GLU A 10 -16.36 20.50 -12.65
CA GLU A 10 -17.40 19.93 -13.50
C GLU A 10 -18.67 19.77 -12.67
N ILE A 11 -19.77 20.37 -13.14
CA ILE A 11 -21.06 20.39 -12.43
C ILE A 11 -22.10 19.66 -13.28
N GLN A 12 -22.77 18.70 -12.68
CA GLN A 12 -23.90 17.99 -13.28
C GLN A 12 -25.13 18.11 -12.39
N LEU A 13 -26.26 18.52 -12.98
CA LEU A 13 -27.56 18.42 -12.32
C LEU A 13 -28.02 16.94 -12.35
N GLY A 14 -28.63 16.48 -11.25
CA GLY A 14 -29.04 15.12 -11.08
C GLY A 14 -27.94 14.19 -10.54
N LYS A 15 -28.05 12.90 -10.84
CA LYS A 15 -27.09 11.88 -10.38
C LYS A 15 -25.83 11.88 -11.22
N THR A 16 -24.70 11.59 -10.55
CA THR A 16 -23.44 11.32 -11.24
C THR A 16 -23.58 10.11 -12.14
N ASP A 17 -23.06 10.20 -13.36
CA ASP A 17 -22.96 9.12 -14.34
C ASP A 17 -21.51 8.91 -14.81
N GLU A 18 -21.27 7.89 -15.63
CA GLU A 18 -19.96 7.57 -16.18
C GLU A 18 -19.39 8.70 -17.03
N ALA A 19 -20.23 9.38 -17.82
CA ALA A 19 -19.80 10.46 -18.72
C ALA A 19 -19.34 11.69 -17.90
N HIS A 20 -20.00 11.97 -16.79
CA HIS A 20 -19.59 13.05 -15.87
C HIS A 20 -18.20 12.80 -15.30
N LEU A 21 -17.95 11.57 -14.83
CA LEU A 21 -16.64 11.20 -14.31
C LEU A 21 -15.55 11.28 -15.40
N VAL A 22 -15.81 10.72 -16.58
CA VAL A 22 -14.85 10.76 -17.69
C VAL A 22 -14.52 12.20 -18.09
N ARG A 23 -15.51 13.08 -18.23
CA ARG A 23 -15.28 14.49 -18.54
C ARG A 23 -14.44 15.20 -17.47
N THR A 24 -14.70 14.91 -16.20
CA THR A 24 -13.93 15.49 -15.10
C THR A 24 -12.44 15.14 -15.21
N LEU A 25 -12.14 13.86 -15.48
CA LEU A 25 -10.75 13.39 -15.64
C LEU A 25 -10.09 13.94 -16.91
N GLU A 26 -10.83 13.97 -18.02
CA GLU A 26 -10.36 14.53 -19.30
C GLU A 26 -9.99 16.01 -19.16
N TYR A 27 -10.86 16.82 -18.55
CA TYR A 27 -10.60 18.23 -18.34
C TYR A 27 -9.46 18.49 -17.38
N TYR A 28 -9.32 17.66 -16.33
CA TYR A 28 -8.15 17.73 -15.46
C TYR A 28 -6.85 17.49 -16.24
N ASP A 29 -6.78 16.47 -17.10
CA ASP A 29 -5.59 16.15 -17.89
C ASP A 29 -5.26 17.27 -18.90
N ILE A 30 -6.29 17.81 -19.58
CA ILE A 30 -6.12 18.94 -20.51
C ILE A 30 -5.55 20.17 -19.81
N GLU A 31 -6.11 20.56 -18.67
CA GLU A 31 -5.65 21.74 -17.94
C GLU A 31 -4.25 21.55 -17.35
N ARG A 32 -3.93 20.37 -16.86
CA ARG A 32 -2.59 20.03 -16.37
C ARG A 32 -1.54 20.12 -17.49
N LYS A 33 -1.86 19.67 -18.71
CA LYS A 33 -0.99 19.78 -19.88
C LYS A 33 -0.86 21.23 -20.36
N ARG A 34 -1.93 22.01 -20.30
CA ARG A 34 -1.96 23.41 -20.74
C ARG A 34 -1.18 24.33 -19.81
N TYR A 35 -1.23 24.07 -18.51
CA TYR A 35 -0.63 24.90 -17.46
C TYR A 35 0.20 24.07 -16.47
N PRO A 36 1.29 23.45 -16.93
CA PRO A 36 2.08 22.52 -16.10
C PRO A 36 2.77 23.19 -14.91
N GLN A 37 2.84 24.52 -14.87
CA GLN A 37 3.43 25.31 -13.78
C GLN A 37 2.52 25.42 -12.54
N TYR A 38 1.27 25.01 -12.64
CA TYR A 38 0.33 25.07 -11.53
C TYR A 38 0.00 23.67 -10.99
N GLU A 39 -0.32 23.61 -9.70
CA GLU A 39 -0.95 22.42 -9.13
C GLU A 39 -2.44 22.43 -9.51
N HIS A 40 -2.94 21.31 -9.98
CA HIS A 40 -4.32 21.14 -10.43
C HIS A 40 -5.09 20.23 -9.49
N CYS A 41 -6.37 20.56 -9.28
CA CYS A 41 -7.31 19.70 -8.56
C CYS A 41 -8.59 19.56 -9.40
N ALA A 42 -9.06 18.35 -9.57
CA ALA A 42 -10.36 18.06 -10.17
C ALA A 42 -11.46 18.21 -9.13
N VAL A 43 -12.57 18.86 -9.48
CA VAL A 43 -13.75 18.99 -8.59
C VAL A 43 -14.97 18.50 -9.33
N ILE A 44 -15.61 17.47 -8.79
CA ILE A 44 -16.87 16.93 -9.29
C ILE A 44 -18.02 17.41 -8.38
N VAL A 45 -19.05 17.97 -8.98
CA VAL A 45 -20.24 18.45 -8.26
C VAL A 45 -21.48 17.82 -8.85
N ALA A 46 -22.31 17.15 -8.03
CA ALA A 46 -23.58 16.57 -8.46
C ALA A 46 -24.63 16.63 -7.34
N GLU A 47 -25.91 16.55 -7.71
CA GLU A 47 -27.01 16.50 -6.72
C GLU A 47 -26.99 15.18 -5.93
N ASP A 48 -26.54 14.08 -6.55
CA ASP A 48 -26.42 12.79 -5.91
C ASP A 48 -25.18 12.05 -6.46
N ILE A 49 -24.27 11.69 -5.54
CA ILE A 49 -23.11 10.87 -5.84
C ILE A 49 -23.33 9.54 -5.12
N THR A 50 -23.71 8.50 -5.90
CA THR A 50 -23.99 7.19 -5.33
C THR A 50 -22.74 6.54 -4.79
N THR A 51 -22.89 5.60 -3.85
CA THR A 51 -21.77 4.83 -3.25
C THR A 51 -20.90 4.17 -4.32
N ARG A 52 -21.49 3.68 -5.42
CA ARG A 52 -20.75 3.10 -6.54
C ARG A 52 -19.75 4.11 -7.13
N PHE A 53 -20.21 5.31 -7.45
CA PHE A 53 -19.35 6.36 -8.02
C PHE A 53 -18.39 6.92 -6.99
N LEU A 54 -18.78 7.06 -5.73
CA LEU A 54 -17.89 7.48 -4.67
C LEU A 54 -16.70 6.52 -4.51
N ASN A 55 -16.93 5.21 -4.58
CA ASN A 55 -15.86 4.22 -4.54
C ASN A 55 -14.89 4.37 -5.73
N VAL A 56 -15.42 4.57 -6.95
CA VAL A 56 -14.59 4.79 -8.13
C VAL A 56 -13.77 6.09 -8.02
N ILE A 57 -14.41 7.18 -7.62
CA ILE A 57 -13.77 8.49 -7.42
C ILE A 57 -12.65 8.39 -6.37
N SER A 58 -12.90 7.68 -5.27
CA SER A 58 -11.91 7.45 -4.21
C SER A 58 -10.67 6.69 -4.69
N MET A 59 -10.82 5.77 -5.65
CA MET A 59 -9.68 5.06 -6.26
C MET A 59 -8.77 5.98 -7.07
N PHE A 60 -9.34 6.99 -7.75
CA PHE A 60 -8.56 7.98 -8.50
C PHE A 60 -7.88 9.00 -7.59
N ASN A 61 -8.45 9.31 -6.44
CA ASN A 61 -8.00 10.39 -5.56
C ASN A 61 -6.56 10.20 -5.04
N GLY A 62 -6.03 8.98 -4.99
CA GLY A 62 -4.62 8.72 -4.70
C GLY A 62 -3.64 9.03 -5.85
N THR A 63 -4.14 9.30 -7.06
CA THR A 63 -3.33 9.60 -8.25
C THR A 63 -3.62 10.99 -8.82
N ILE A 64 -4.87 11.41 -8.74
CA ILE A 64 -5.39 12.70 -9.21
C ILE A 64 -5.99 13.41 -8.01
N PRO A 65 -5.50 14.59 -7.60
CA PRO A 65 -6.15 15.38 -6.55
C PRO A 65 -7.60 15.64 -6.94
N LEU A 66 -8.56 15.09 -6.18
CA LEU A 66 -9.97 15.12 -6.55
C LEU A 66 -10.86 15.39 -5.34
N ILE A 67 -11.74 16.39 -5.50
CA ILE A 67 -12.75 16.76 -4.52
C ILE A 67 -14.14 16.40 -5.05
N ALA A 68 -14.97 15.77 -4.24
CA ALA A 68 -16.36 15.51 -4.57
C ALA A 68 -17.31 16.30 -3.66
N LEU A 69 -18.18 17.10 -4.27
CA LEU A 69 -19.19 17.92 -3.60
C LEU A 69 -20.58 17.44 -3.97
N GLN A 70 -21.40 17.16 -3.00
CA GLN A 70 -22.83 16.97 -3.20
C GLN A 70 -23.56 18.30 -3.07
N MET A 71 -24.35 18.67 -4.07
CA MET A 71 -25.15 19.88 -4.11
C MET A 71 -26.61 19.54 -3.82
N LYS A 72 -27.25 20.31 -2.92
CA LYS A 72 -28.68 20.19 -2.64
C LYS A 72 -29.32 21.58 -2.68
N ALA A 73 -30.50 21.68 -3.30
CA ALA A 73 -31.32 22.84 -3.28
C ALA A 73 -32.49 22.64 -2.29
N TYR A 74 -32.73 23.63 -1.45
CA TYR A 74 -33.78 23.61 -0.46
C TYR A 74 -34.64 24.86 -0.63
N GLU A 75 -35.97 24.71 -0.55
CA GLU A 75 -36.90 25.83 -0.44
C GLU A 75 -36.94 26.34 1.00
N VAL A 76 -36.72 27.63 1.17
CA VAL A 76 -36.73 28.30 2.48
C VAL A 76 -37.62 29.54 2.38
N GLY A 77 -38.89 29.39 2.71
CA GLY A 77 -39.92 30.42 2.43
C GLY A 77 -40.05 30.65 0.92
N ASP A 78 -39.92 31.90 0.48
CA ASP A 78 -39.97 32.27 -0.94
C ASP A 78 -38.60 32.24 -1.64
N ASN A 79 -37.56 31.70 -0.99
CA ASN A 79 -36.19 31.65 -1.51
C ASN A 79 -35.72 30.22 -1.69
N ILE A 80 -34.68 30.07 -2.54
CA ILE A 80 -33.97 28.81 -2.73
C ILE A 80 -32.56 28.94 -2.12
N ALA A 81 -32.24 28.04 -1.21
CA ALA A 81 -30.90 27.90 -0.65
C ALA A 81 -30.18 26.73 -1.32
N ILE A 82 -28.95 26.95 -1.81
CA ILE A 82 -28.10 25.90 -2.36
C ILE A 82 -27.02 25.57 -1.34
N VAL A 83 -26.93 24.29 -0.95
CA VAL A 83 -25.97 23.78 0.03
C VAL A 83 -25.03 22.83 -0.67
N PHE A 84 -23.73 23.03 -0.47
CA PHE A 84 -22.68 22.13 -0.94
C PHE A 84 -22.11 21.36 0.24
N THR A 85 -22.14 20.05 0.17
CA THR A 85 -21.53 19.14 1.16
C THR A 85 -20.33 18.46 0.54
N LYS A 86 -19.15 18.67 1.10
CA LYS A 86 -17.95 17.95 0.69
C LYS A 86 -18.03 16.50 1.19
N ILE A 87 -18.07 15.54 0.29
CA ILE A 87 -18.18 14.11 0.59
C ILE A 87 -16.87 13.35 0.35
N LEU A 88 -15.95 13.94 -0.42
CA LEU A 88 -14.60 13.47 -0.62
C LEU A 88 -13.66 14.66 -0.76
N ASP A 89 -12.56 14.65 -0.02
CA ASP A 89 -11.51 15.66 -0.13
C ASP A 89 -10.31 15.13 -0.90
N GLU A 90 -9.48 16.03 -1.45
CA GLU A 90 -8.25 15.65 -2.10
C GLU A 90 -7.31 14.93 -1.11
N VAL A 91 -6.73 13.81 -1.54
CA VAL A 91 -5.64 13.19 -0.81
C VAL A 91 -4.35 13.90 -1.18
N ASN A 92 -3.84 14.73 -0.28
CA ASN A 92 -2.54 15.38 -0.46
C ASN A 92 -1.42 14.36 -0.30
N LEU A 93 -0.90 13.88 -1.41
CA LEU A 93 0.31 13.06 -1.44
C LEU A 93 1.53 13.98 -1.23
N GLY A 94 1.78 14.38 0.02
CA GLY A 94 3.00 15.09 0.37
C GLY A 94 2.90 16.38 1.18
N LEU A 95 1.71 16.82 1.56
CA LEU A 95 1.57 17.90 2.55
C LEU A 95 0.98 17.29 3.82
N ILE A 96 1.78 17.20 4.84
CA ILE A 96 1.34 16.88 6.21
C ILE A 96 0.73 18.18 6.74
N ASP A 97 -0.57 18.20 7.03
CA ASP A 97 -1.16 19.25 7.85
C ASP A 97 -0.51 19.18 9.24
N GLU A 98 -0.12 20.33 9.77
CA GLU A 98 0.59 20.42 11.07
C GLU A 98 -0.23 19.86 12.26
N ASP A 99 -1.54 19.60 12.05
CA ASP A 99 -2.47 19.00 13.03
C ASP A 99 -2.77 17.51 12.78
N GLU A 100 -2.33 16.90 11.66
CA GLU A 100 -2.34 15.45 11.52
C GLU A 100 -1.15 14.86 12.28
N GLU A 101 -1.42 13.90 13.15
CA GLU A 101 -0.39 13.07 13.78
C GLU A 101 0.63 12.69 12.71
N VAL A 102 1.87 13.12 12.87
CA VAL A 102 3.00 12.81 11.98
C VAL A 102 2.97 11.31 11.71
N GLN A 103 2.54 10.91 10.52
CA GLN A 103 2.56 9.50 10.16
C GLN A 103 4.01 9.06 10.20
N GLU A 104 4.32 8.25 11.22
CA GLU A 104 5.68 7.75 11.43
C GLU A 104 6.16 7.10 10.14
N LEU A 105 7.22 7.65 9.56
CA LEU A 105 7.86 7.09 8.36
C LEU A 105 8.21 5.64 8.65
N VAL A 106 7.64 4.73 7.88
CA VAL A 106 7.87 3.30 8.03
C VAL A 106 9.07 2.91 7.18
N ASP A 107 10.22 3.03 7.77
CA ASP A 107 11.51 2.73 7.18
C ASP A 107 12.33 1.74 8.04
N ARG A 108 13.61 1.64 7.78
CA ARG A 108 14.54 0.84 8.56
C ARG A 108 14.59 1.26 10.04
N ASP A 109 14.57 2.58 10.30
CA ASP A 109 14.69 3.12 11.66
C ASP A 109 13.41 2.87 12.47
N TYR A 110 12.23 2.88 11.84
CA TYR A 110 10.98 2.45 12.44
C TYR A 110 11.07 1.02 13.00
N TRP A 111 11.62 0.09 12.21
CA TRP A 111 11.79 -1.30 12.63
C TRP A 111 12.93 -1.48 13.62
N LEU A 112 13.99 -0.68 13.53
CA LEU A 112 15.08 -0.68 14.49
C LEU A 112 14.61 -0.31 15.91
N LYS A 113 13.69 0.65 16.04
CA LYS A 113 13.07 1.03 17.34
C LYS A 113 12.20 -0.10 17.92
N ARG A 114 11.61 -0.94 17.07
CA ARG A 114 10.68 -2.04 17.47
C ARG A 114 11.37 -3.39 17.66
N SER A 115 12.57 -3.56 17.14
CA SER A 115 13.38 -4.77 17.23
C SER A 115 14.70 -4.50 17.97
N SER A 116 15.80 -4.93 17.42
CA SER A 116 17.16 -4.61 17.87
C SER A 116 18.10 -4.48 16.68
N SER A 117 19.25 -3.80 16.88
CA SER A 117 20.27 -3.66 15.84
C SER A 117 20.74 -5.02 15.30
N ASP A 118 20.89 -6.00 16.19
CA ASP A 118 21.35 -7.34 15.81
C ASP A 118 20.30 -8.09 14.96
N VAL A 119 19.02 -7.97 15.33
CA VAL A 119 17.94 -8.58 14.55
C VAL A 119 17.76 -7.87 13.21
N MET A 120 17.94 -6.55 13.14
CA MET A 120 17.89 -5.86 11.85
C MET A 120 19.05 -6.26 10.92
N LYS A 121 20.27 -6.43 11.44
CA LYS A 121 21.39 -6.98 10.66
C LYS A 121 21.10 -8.40 10.18
N LEU A 122 20.56 -9.25 11.06
CA LEU A 122 20.17 -10.60 10.72
C LEU A 122 19.10 -10.64 9.61
N THR A 123 18.15 -9.70 9.64
CA THR A 123 17.13 -9.53 8.60
C THR A 123 17.79 -9.13 7.27
N GLU A 124 18.78 -8.26 7.28
CA GLU A 124 19.56 -7.85 6.09
C GLU A 124 20.41 -9.01 5.54
N GLU A 125 20.99 -9.84 6.42
CA GLU A 125 21.68 -11.07 6.03
C GLU A 125 20.72 -12.06 5.33
N CYS A 126 19.49 -12.21 5.86
CA CYS A 126 18.44 -13.00 5.22
C CYS A 126 18.10 -12.46 3.80
N LEU A 127 18.00 -11.13 3.63
CA LEU A 127 17.82 -10.55 2.29
C LEU A 127 18.97 -10.90 1.33
N THR A 128 20.18 -11.02 1.82
CA THR A 128 21.32 -11.46 0.99
C THR A 128 21.13 -12.90 0.47
N ILE A 129 20.54 -13.78 1.28
CA ILE A 129 20.18 -15.13 0.85
C ILE A 129 19.03 -15.06 -0.17
N VAL A 130 18.03 -14.22 0.04
CA VAL A 130 16.94 -14.02 -0.94
C VAL A 130 17.51 -13.52 -2.28
N LYS A 131 18.45 -12.58 -2.27
CA LYS A 131 19.10 -12.06 -3.48
C LYS A 131 19.96 -13.07 -4.23
N SER A 132 20.46 -14.10 -3.58
CA SER A 132 21.17 -15.18 -4.29
C SER A 132 20.23 -15.97 -5.21
N VAL A 133 18.93 -15.98 -4.91
CA VAL A 133 17.88 -16.64 -5.70
C VAL A 133 17.15 -15.64 -6.61
N VAL A 134 16.87 -14.43 -6.09
CA VAL A 134 16.13 -13.37 -6.77
C VAL A 134 16.98 -12.10 -6.74
N PRO A 135 17.83 -11.86 -7.75
CA PRO A 135 18.82 -10.79 -7.75
C PRO A 135 18.25 -9.36 -7.54
N ASP A 136 17.05 -9.11 -8.06
CA ASP A 136 16.40 -7.79 -7.97
C ASP A 136 15.58 -7.62 -6.69
N ALA A 137 15.62 -8.57 -5.75
CA ALA A 137 14.86 -8.47 -4.51
C ALA A 137 15.30 -7.26 -3.66
N GLY A 138 14.35 -6.52 -3.14
CA GLY A 138 14.55 -5.42 -2.20
C GLY A 138 13.55 -5.50 -1.04
N PHE A 139 13.81 -4.75 0.04
CA PHE A 139 12.86 -4.64 1.14
C PHE A 139 11.88 -3.49 0.92
N LYS A 140 10.60 -3.75 1.23
CA LYS A 140 9.54 -2.75 1.35
C LYS A 140 9.02 -2.72 2.79
N TYR A 141 9.32 -1.63 3.49
CA TYR A 141 8.93 -1.46 4.88
C TYR A 141 7.44 -1.11 5.00
N ASN A 142 6.68 -1.89 5.77
CA ASN A 142 5.29 -1.66 6.12
C ASN A 142 5.14 -1.66 7.64
N LYS A 143 4.05 -1.11 8.20
CA LYS A 143 3.82 -1.04 9.65
C LYS A 143 3.76 -2.41 10.33
N ALA A 144 3.26 -3.43 9.63
CA ALA A 144 3.03 -4.78 10.19
C ALA A 144 4.15 -5.78 9.86
N TYR A 145 4.86 -5.60 8.74
CA TYR A 145 5.92 -6.49 8.25
C TYR A 145 6.84 -5.76 7.27
N ILE A 146 8.01 -6.31 7.04
CA ILE A 146 8.88 -5.94 5.92
C ILE A 146 8.60 -6.93 4.79
N GLY A 147 8.07 -6.44 3.69
CA GLY A 147 7.80 -7.24 2.49
C GLY A 147 8.95 -7.21 1.49
N LEU A 148 8.79 -7.92 0.38
CA LEU A 148 9.72 -7.90 -0.74
C LEU A 148 9.18 -7.08 -1.92
N THR A 149 10.12 -6.55 -2.69
CA THR A 149 9.89 -6.07 -4.05
C THR A 149 10.76 -6.86 -5.01
N THR A 150 10.24 -7.11 -6.22
CA THR A 150 11.00 -7.66 -7.35
C THR A 150 10.73 -6.78 -8.56
N ASN A 151 11.77 -6.37 -9.29
CA ASN A 151 11.66 -5.44 -10.41
C ASN A 151 10.90 -4.14 -10.05
N GLY A 152 11.02 -3.65 -8.80
CA GLY A 152 10.33 -2.46 -8.31
C GLY A 152 8.85 -2.66 -7.93
N TYR A 153 8.27 -3.84 -8.13
CA TYR A 153 6.89 -4.18 -7.76
C TYR A 153 6.84 -4.98 -6.47
N THR A 154 5.76 -4.80 -5.69
CA THR A 154 5.53 -5.58 -4.48
C THR A 154 5.31 -7.05 -4.82
N ASN A 155 6.14 -7.93 -4.27
CA ASN A 155 5.99 -9.39 -4.37
C ASN A 155 6.24 -10.02 -2.99
N ASN A 156 5.18 -10.19 -2.22
CA ASN A 156 5.23 -10.66 -0.83
C ASN A 156 5.15 -12.20 -0.73
N PHE A 157 5.86 -12.94 -1.59
CA PHE A 157 6.01 -14.37 -1.39
C PHE A 157 6.88 -14.67 -0.16
N ILE A 158 7.69 -13.69 0.26
CA ILE A 158 8.38 -13.66 1.55
C ILE A 158 8.03 -12.36 2.27
N MET A 159 7.78 -12.45 3.56
CA MET A 159 7.65 -11.31 4.47
C MET A 159 8.49 -11.56 5.71
N VAL A 160 9.00 -10.49 6.30
CA VAL A 160 9.83 -10.59 7.51
C VAL A 160 9.24 -9.72 8.60
N GLY A 161 9.07 -10.30 9.79
CA GLY A 161 8.58 -9.61 10.98
C GLY A 161 9.63 -9.52 12.08
N PRO A 162 10.52 -8.50 12.11
CA PRO A 162 11.52 -8.36 13.15
C PRO A 162 10.89 -8.27 14.55
N ARG A 163 11.49 -8.96 15.51
CA ARG A 163 11.17 -8.95 16.95
C ARG A 163 12.42 -8.53 17.73
N LYS A 164 12.36 -8.50 19.06
CA LYS A 164 13.52 -8.08 19.86
C LYS A 164 14.71 -9.05 19.83
N LYS A 165 14.47 -10.36 19.69
CA LYS A 165 15.50 -11.41 19.77
C LYS A 165 15.62 -12.29 18.52
N TYR A 166 14.62 -12.27 17.65
CA TYR A 166 14.51 -13.07 16.43
C TYR A 166 13.68 -12.32 15.40
N PHE A 167 13.61 -12.83 14.19
CA PHE A 167 12.60 -12.39 13.23
C PHE A 167 11.72 -13.57 12.81
N VAL A 168 10.48 -13.26 12.43
CA VAL A 168 9.58 -14.23 11.81
C VAL A 168 9.79 -14.15 10.31
N PHE A 169 10.21 -15.25 9.70
CA PHE A 169 10.34 -15.42 8.26
C PHE A 169 9.09 -16.11 7.75
N SER A 170 8.22 -15.34 7.09
CA SER A 170 6.97 -15.83 6.52
C SER A 170 7.19 -16.12 5.04
N ILE A 171 7.04 -17.37 4.64
CA ILE A 171 7.25 -17.82 3.26
C ILE A 171 5.99 -18.45 2.70
N ARG A 172 5.59 -18.01 1.51
CA ARG A 172 4.44 -18.55 0.79
C ARG A 172 4.89 -19.68 -0.13
N ILE A 173 4.55 -20.88 0.27
CA ILE A 173 4.90 -22.11 -0.44
C ILE A 173 3.82 -23.16 -0.18
N SER A 174 3.43 -23.91 -1.19
CA SER A 174 2.45 -24.98 -1.08
C SER A 174 2.92 -26.08 -0.14
N SER A 175 2.05 -26.50 0.77
CA SER A 175 2.33 -27.61 1.67
C SER A 175 2.33 -28.93 0.89
N ASN A 176 3.47 -29.60 0.89
CA ASN A 176 3.65 -30.95 0.34
C ASN A 176 4.57 -31.76 1.25
N GLU A 177 4.69 -33.07 0.99
CA GLU A 177 5.48 -33.97 1.83
C GLU A 177 6.97 -33.61 1.85
N GLU A 178 7.52 -33.08 0.74
CA GLU A 178 8.92 -32.65 0.65
C GLU A 178 9.17 -31.44 1.56
N VAL A 179 8.35 -30.40 1.47
CA VAL A 179 8.45 -29.18 2.29
C VAL A 179 8.29 -29.52 3.77
N LYS A 180 7.32 -30.37 4.13
CA LYS A 180 7.12 -30.81 5.52
C LYS A 180 8.34 -31.52 6.06
N LYS A 181 8.89 -32.48 5.32
CA LYS A 181 10.08 -33.21 5.71
C LYS A 181 11.29 -32.30 5.91
N LEU A 182 11.53 -31.36 4.98
CA LEU A 182 12.62 -30.40 5.11
C LEU A 182 12.48 -29.52 6.37
N ILE A 183 11.27 -29.11 6.69
CA ILE A 183 10.98 -28.30 7.86
C ILE A 183 11.14 -29.12 9.16
N GLU A 184 10.62 -30.34 9.22
CA GLU A 184 10.72 -31.23 10.39
C GLU A 184 12.17 -31.60 10.70
N GLU A 185 12.97 -31.89 9.69
CA GLU A 185 14.39 -32.22 9.84
C GLU A 185 15.26 -31.03 10.29
N SER A 186 14.80 -29.81 10.09
CA SER A 186 15.55 -28.57 10.42
C SER A 186 15.64 -28.27 11.92
N GLY A 187 14.68 -28.75 12.70
CA GLY A 187 14.54 -28.38 14.11
C GLY A 187 14.15 -26.92 14.37
N LEU A 188 13.76 -26.17 13.34
CA LEU A 188 13.29 -24.78 13.46
C LEU A 188 11.89 -24.71 14.06
N ASP A 189 11.61 -23.62 14.78
CA ASP A 189 10.24 -23.30 15.27
C ASP A 189 9.40 -22.77 14.09
N VAL A 190 8.51 -23.63 13.61
CA VAL A 190 7.69 -23.38 12.41
C VAL A 190 6.21 -23.48 12.71
N ARG A 191 5.44 -22.51 12.23
CA ARG A 191 3.98 -22.50 12.25
C ARG A 191 3.43 -22.54 10.83
N GLU A 192 2.69 -23.58 10.52
CA GLU A 192 1.98 -23.70 9.24
C GLU A 192 0.64 -22.93 9.26
N HIS A 193 0.38 -22.16 8.21
CA HIS A 193 -0.89 -21.47 7.97
C HIS A 193 -1.58 -22.05 6.74
N ASN A 194 -2.24 -23.20 6.90
CA ASN A 194 -2.89 -23.96 5.81
C ASN A 194 -3.85 -23.11 4.95
N ARG A 195 -4.58 -22.18 5.56
CA ARG A 195 -5.52 -21.31 4.82
C ARG A 195 -4.85 -20.41 3.78
N TRP A 196 -3.57 -20.10 3.96
CA TRP A 196 -2.84 -19.12 3.14
C TRP A 196 -1.67 -19.73 2.35
N GLY A 197 -1.45 -21.06 2.46
CA GLY A 197 -0.26 -21.70 1.88
C GLY A 197 1.02 -21.01 2.34
N ARG A 198 1.19 -20.80 3.66
CA ARG A 198 2.30 -20.04 4.23
C ARG A 198 2.86 -20.71 5.46
N TYR A 199 4.18 -20.67 5.59
CA TYR A 199 4.90 -21.05 6.80
C TYR A 199 5.52 -19.82 7.46
N ASP A 200 5.35 -19.68 8.79
CA ASP A 200 6.03 -18.68 9.60
C ASP A 200 7.13 -19.39 10.39
N ILE A 201 8.38 -19.05 10.13
CA ILE A 201 9.57 -19.67 10.74
C ILE A 201 10.21 -18.62 11.65
N SER A 202 10.38 -18.96 12.95
CA SER A 202 11.10 -18.13 13.91
C SER A 202 12.60 -18.33 13.70
N ILE A 203 13.34 -17.29 13.30
CA ILE A 203 14.77 -17.39 12.97
C ILE A 203 15.58 -16.51 13.93
N GLN A 204 16.55 -17.13 14.61
CA GLN A 204 17.59 -16.51 15.40
C GLN A 204 18.92 -16.53 14.63
N LYS A 205 19.96 -15.92 15.21
CA LYS A 205 21.27 -15.82 14.56
C LYS A 205 21.92 -17.17 14.32
N SER A 206 21.82 -18.14 15.26
CA SER A 206 22.27 -19.50 15.07
C SER A 206 21.56 -20.17 13.92
N ASP A 207 20.23 -20.05 13.89
CA ASP A 207 19.36 -20.74 12.95
C ASP A 207 19.63 -20.33 11.51
N LEU A 208 19.85 -19.03 11.25
CA LEU A 208 20.18 -18.54 9.90
C LEU A 208 21.50 -19.09 9.39
N LYS A 209 22.48 -19.25 10.29
CA LYS A 209 23.80 -19.80 9.95
C LYS A 209 23.75 -21.30 9.70
N ASP A 210 23.10 -22.03 10.62
CA ASP A 210 23.09 -23.49 10.62
C ASP A 210 22.13 -24.06 9.58
N ASN A 211 21.09 -23.32 9.20
CA ASN A 211 20.07 -23.74 8.21
C ASN A 211 20.10 -22.93 6.91
N LYS A 212 21.22 -22.31 6.56
CA LYS A 212 21.31 -21.44 5.38
C LYS A 212 20.91 -22.15 4.08
N GLU A 213 21.37 -23.37 3.86
CA GLU A 213 21.07 -24.17 2.67
C GLU A 213 19.59 -24.54 2.58
N LEU A 214 18.98 -24.88 3.72
CA LEU A 214 17.56 -25.15 3.80
C LEU A 214 16.73 -23.90 3.47
N ILE A 215 17.07 -22.75 4.07
CA ILE A 215 16.38 -21.49 3.83
C ILE A 215 16.48 -21.11 2.36
N GLU A 216 17.66 -21.26 1.75
CA GLU A 216 17.86 -21.01 0.32
C GLU A 216 17.01 -21.95 -0.55
N THR A 217 16.90 -23.22 -0.17
CA THR A 217 16.07 -24.23 -0.87
C THR A 217 14.58 -23.85 -0.79
N LEU A 218 14.09 -23.49 0.39
CA LEU A 218 12.70 -23.04 0.57
C LEU A 218 12.42 -21.76 -0.24
N ILE A 219 13.37 -20.81 -0.29
CA ILE A 219 13.23 -19.59 -1.11
C ILE A 219 13.15 -19.95 -2.60
N LYS A 220 13.98 -20.88 -3.09
CA LYS A 220 13.94 -21.34 -4.50
C LYS A 220 12.58 -21.95 -4.85
N MET A 221 12.11 -22.88 -4.01
CA MET A 221 10.81 -23.52 -4.20
C MET A 221 9.66 -22.50 -4.20
N ALA A 222 9.66 -21.60 -3.22
CA ALA A 222 8.65 -20.54 -3.13
C ALA A 222 8.72 -19.57 -4.32
N TRP A 223 9.91 -19.22 -4.79
CA TRP A 223 10.07 -18.35 -5.95
C TRP A 223 9.50 -18.99 -7.22
N GLU A 224 9.76 -20.30 -7.44
CA GLU A 224 9.20 -21.01 -8.58
C GLU A 224 7.66 -21.02 -8.60
N GLU A 225 7.03 -21.06 -7.44
CA GLU A 225 5.55 -21.03 -7.31
C GLU A 225 4.94 -19.61 -7.44
N ASN A 226 5.72 -18.54 -7.20
CA ASN A 226 5.21 -17.17 -7.07
C ASN A 226 5.82 -16.17 -8.07
N LYS A 227 6.58 -16.63 -9.05
CA LYS A 227 7.17 -15.81 -10.13
C LYS A 227 6.19 -15.50 -11.27
#